data_e18250f6c8cddd4c28dc7864d5a3225e
#
_entry.id   e18250f6c8cddd4c28dc7864d5a3225e
#
_cell.length_a   1.000
_cell.length_b   1.000
_cell.length_c   1.000
_cell.angle_alpha   90.00
_cell.angle_beta   90.00
_cell.angle_gamma   90.00
#
_symmetry.space_group_name_H-M   'P 1'
#
loop_
_entity.id
_entity.type
_entity.pdbx_description
1 polymer ?
#
loop_
_entity_poly.entity_id
_entity_poly.type
_entity_poly.pdbx_seq_one_letter_code
_entity_poly.pdbx_strand_id
1 'polypeptide(L)'
;MQGFIKFIFTFFTTASVFCSNLLFPATVYPESENFDFSYLEYPEEAIITLEEAGLTEQELVGRASAELPEYVQSGGYDDINGITISPYYTARVSGEEIPVYASVVFIRVDDTGTLHSFSEIYVDSTEEFSFNIEITGADVELKNAVVLPESHGVEALCKDNTVTASINKTGVYTFLFNNANQYYGYTLMVREKVDEDKEIAEYIDKYGEDNVWVLDKGVYQYDYVNLVAHNNLVIYLREGAYVLANHLYDINCVEDEDKYLEPTALGDNAIGLTRYPFINFYNCNNITLMGRGVIDMTRLDRRERRGVVFTNCNNVNVSDVKIINSPEWSFISYCCTDVSIDNVDIIGNRGNCDGFAICNSHNVTVDNCFARVADDTFEVKALGGTMDSKNITFTNCIAWGGYARCFGITGEVNKKISDITFRDSAVIYRDGIWDNDRIGSLVVVAEQTEGSIDGVLFENIEIFRDEGRPVLVKIYDEEAENFEIKNVVFRNISYTSYMKPKIAGTDSDTNTVQVELDGIATRGKKRSFPKMLFTIGKHCDVTSE
;
A
#
# COMPACT_ATOMS: atom_id res chain seq x y z
N MET A 1 -31.93 31.98 1.72
CA MET A 1 -31.86 30.54 1.46
C MET A 1 -30.44 29.93 1.58
N GLN A 2 -29.40 30.75 1.77
CA GLN A 2 -28.01 30.28 2.00
C GLN A 2 -27.63 30.06 3.49
N GLY A 3 -28.50 30.48 4.43
CA GLY A 3 -28.21 30.30 5.87
C GLY A 3 -28.70 28.99 6.50
N PHE A 4 -29.54 28.22 5.79
CA PHE A 4 -30.15 27.01 6.34
C PHE A 4 -29.35 25.71 6.02
N ILE A 5 -28.50 25.77 5.03
CA ILE A 5 -27.71 24.61 4.59
C ILE A 5 -26.45 24.40 5.46
N LYS A 6 -25.87 25.48 6.01
CA LYS A 6 -24.69 25.37 6.90
C LYS A 6 -25.00 24.75 8.27
N PHE A 7 -26.26 24.77 8.72
CA PHE A 7 -26.62 24.24 10.05
C PHE A 7 -26.86 22.72 10.07
N ILE A 8 -27.14 22.13 8.91
CA ILE A 8 -27.37 20.68 8.80
C ILE A 8 -26.07 19.90 8.67
N PHE A 9 -25.02 20.47 8.09
CA PHE A 9 -23.73 19.78 7.90
C PHE A 9 -22.92 19.59 9.19
N THR A 10 -23.05 20.49 10.15
CA THR A 10 -22.31 20.43 11.42
C THR A 10 -22.91 19.43 12.43
N PHE A 11 -24.14 18.98 12.23
CA PHE A 11 -24.80 18.05 13.17
C PHE A 11 -24.63 16.57 12.85
N PHE A 12 -24.17 16.23 11.63
CA PHE A 12 -24.02 14.83 11.23
C PHE A 12 -22.60 14.26 11.42
N THR A 13 -21.60 15.11 11.57
CA THR A 13 -20.21 14.67 11.79
C THR A 13 -19.89 14.33 13.24
N THR A 14 -20.68 14.84 14.19
CA THR A 14 -20.46 14.57 15.64
C THR A 14 -21.19 13.35 16.18
N ALA A 15 -22.12 12.75 15.43
CA ALA A 15 -22.95 11.67 15.97
C ALA A 15 -22.39 10.25 15.74
N SER A 16 -21.39 10.06 14.86
CA SER A 16 -20.84 8.73 14.59
C SER A 16 -19.63 8.35 15.44
N VAL A 17 -18.92 9.32 16.02
CA VAL A 17 -17.77 9.05 16.88
C VAL A 17 -18.18 8.91 18.37
N PHE A 18 -19.36 9.40 18.75
CA PHE A 18 -19.83 9.37 20.14
C PHE A 18 -20.41 8.01 20.60
N CYS A 19 -20.66 7.07 19.69
CA CYS A 19 -21.29 5.79 20.07
C CYS A 19 -20.31 4.66 20.43
N SER A 20 -19.02 4.76 20.07
CA SER A 20 -18.05 3.72 20.40
C SER A 20 -17.45 3.83 21.81
N ASN A 21 -17.40 5.04 22.38
CA ASN A 21 -16.73 5.25 23.67
C ASN A 21 -17.64 5.06 24.91
N LEU A 22 -18.85 4.55 24.78
CA LEU A 22 -19.80 4.53 25.92
C LEU A 22 -20.22 3.13 26.41
N LEU A 23 -19.74 2.02 25.82
CA LEU A 23 -20.33 0.71 26.18
C LEU A 23 -19.37 -0.43 26.54
N PHE A 24 -18.06 -0.31 26.33
CA PHE A 24 -17.13 -1.34 26.81
C PHE A 24 -15.82 -0.69 27.29
N PRO A 25 -15.28 -1.08 28.44
CA PRO A 25 -13.90 -0.70 28.78
C PRO A 25 -12.97 -1.33 27.75
N ALA A 26 -11.95 -0.57 27.31
CA ALA A 26 -10.88 -1.09 26.48
C ALA A 26 -10.34 -2.39 27.10
N THR A 27 -10.20 -3.43 26.30
CA THR A 27 -9.62 -4.68 26.79
C THR A 27 -8.13 -4.44 26.98
N VAL A 28 -7.72 -4.21 28.22
CA VAL A 28 -6.31 -4.11 28.57
C VAL A 28 -5.83 -5.51 28.87
N TYR A 29 -4.97 -6.04 28.02
CA TYR A 29 -4.27 -7.29 28.30
C TYR A 29 -3.18 -7.02 29.33
N PRO A 30 -2.98 -7.89 30.34
CA PRO A 30 -1.81 -7.79 31.19
C PRO A 30 -0.56 -7.96 30.32
N GLU A 31 0.46 -7.14 30.58
CA GLU A 31 1.76 -7.31 29.93
C GLU A 31 2.32 -8.70 30.23
N SER A 32 2.97 -9.32 29.24
CA SER A 32 3.67 -10.57 29.42
C SER A 32 4.82 -10.39 30.43
N GLU A 33 4.96 -11.30 31.41
CA GLU A 33 5.95 -11.19 32.49
C GLU A 33 7.40 -11.10 31.97
N ASN A 34 7.67 -11.65 30.77
CA ASN A 34 8.98 -11.66 30.12
C ASN A 34 8.86 -11.19 28.66
N PHE A 35 8.16 -10.07 28.43
CA PHE A 35 8.07 -9.52 27.08
C PHE A 35 9.43 -9.03 26.60
N ASP A 36 10.02 -9.75 25.66
CA ASP A 36 11.28 -9.40 24.99
C ASP A 36 10.97 -8.90 23.58
N PHE A 37 11.51 -7.77 23.22
CA PHE A 37 11.38 -7.20 21.89
C PHE A 37 12.67 -6.49 21.47
N SER A 38 12.84 -6.29 20.19
CA SER A 38 13.78 -5.35 19.62
C SER A 38 13.04 -4.41 18.66
N TYR A 39 13.70 -3.36 18.22
CA TYR A 39 13.10 -2.41 17.29
C TYR A 39 14.08 -2.05 16.19
N LEU A 40 13.53 -1.63 15.05
CA LEU A 40 14.31 -1.21 13.89
C LEU A 40 15.07 0.09 14.19
N GLU A 41 16.37 0.09 13.94
CA GLU A 41 17.21 1.27 13.93
C GLU A 41 17.85 1.48 12.57
N TYR A 42 17.55 2.59 11.94
CA TYR A 42 18.24 2.98 10.73
C TYR A 42 19.64 3.54 11.02
N PRO A 43 20.59 3.42 10.08
CA PRO A 43 21.89 4.08 10.19
C PRO A 43 21.72 5.60 10.36
N GLU A 44 22.55 6.23 11.19
CA GLU A 44 22.49 7.69 11.39
C GLU A 44 22.63 8.46 10.07
N GLU A 45 23.42 7.95 9.13
CA GLU A 45 23.64 8.55 7.81
C GLU A 45 22.41 8.48 6.89
N ALA A 46 21.44 7.62 7.21
CA ALA A 46 20.17 7.53 6.49
C ALA A 46 19.10 8.49 7.04
N ILE A 47 19.30 8.98 8.26
CA ILE A 47 18.35 9.86 8.94
C ILE A 47 18.69 11.29 8.63
N ILE A 48 17.77 12.03 8.04
CA ILE A 48 17.93 13.45 7.74
C ILE A 48 17.18 14.32 8.76
N THR A 49 17.65 15.54 8.93
CA THR A 49 16.92 16.55 9.70
C THR A 49 15.72 17.07 8.91
N LEU A 50 14.77 17.69 9.59
CA LEU A 50 13.66 18.37 8.92
C LEU A 50 14.13 19.51 8.04
N GLU A 51 15.23 20.20 8.41
CA GLU A 51 15.84 21.27 7.61
C GLU A 51 16.44 20.71 6.31
N GLU A 52 17.14 19.59 6.36
CA GLU A 52 17.63 18.88 5.18
C GLU A 52 16.51 18.34 4.30
N ALA A 53 15.38 17.93 4.91
CA ALA A 53 14.15 17.60 4.19
C ALA A 53 13.42 18.86 3.65
N GLY A 54 13.97 20.06 3.86
CA GLY A 54 13.35 21.31 3.46
C GLY A 54 12.06 21.63 4.21
N LEU A 55 11.84 21.02 5.37
CA LEU A 55 10.65 21.19 6.20
C LEU A 55 11.02 21.98 7.46
N THR A 56 10.29 23.03 7.76
CA THR A 56 10.43 23.72 9.04
C THR A 56 9.43 23.19 10.05
N GLU A 57 9.77 23.14 11.34
CA GLU A 57 8.86 22.74 12.42
C GLU A 57 7.56 23.55 12.40
N GLN A 58 7.63 24.85 12.10
CA GLN A 58 6.44 25.72 12.00
C GLN A 58 5.51 25.33 10.85
N GLU A 59 6.05 24.84 9.77
CA GLU A 59 5.27 24.40 8.62
C GLU A 59 4.54 23.08 8.89
N LEU A 60 5.06 22.20 9.73
CA LEU A 60 4.43 20.93 10.09
C LEU A 60 3.30 21.10 11.12
N VAL A 61 3.47 21.98 12.09
CA VAL A 61 2.51 22.21 13.20
C VAL A 61 1.25 22.97 12.74
N GLY A 62 1.37 23.80 11.70
CA GLY A 62 0.25 24.63 11.21
C GLY A 62 -0.64 23.96 10.15
N ARG A 63 -0.34 22.75 9.72
CA ARG A 63 -0.77 22.21 8.42
C ARG A 63 -2.09 21.46 8.33
N ALA A 64 -2.99 21.57 9.23
CA ALA A 64 -4.37 21.14 8.93
C ALA A 64 -5.00 21.88 7.72
N SER A 65 -4.29 22.86 7.13
CA SER A 65 -4.72 23.70 6.01
C SER A 65 -3.59 24.42 5.25
N ALA A 66 -2.32 24.07 5.45
CA ALA A 66 -1.22 24.78 4.81
C ALA A 66 -0.78 24.12 3.50
N GLU A 67 -0.36 24.93 2.54
CA GLU A 67 0.21 24.48 1.27
C GLU A 67 1.57 23.79 1.51
N LEU A 68 1.87 22.77 0.70
CA LEU A 68 3.20 22.17 0.68
C LEU A 68 4.27 23.21 0.31
N PRO A 69 5.48 23.11 0.85
CA PRO A 69 6.60 23.85 0.33
C PRO A 69 6.73 23.71 -1.19
N GLU A 70 7.15 24.78 -1.86
CA GLU A 70 7.20 24.84 -3.33
C GLU A 70 8.01 23.69 -3.94
N TYR A 71 9.09 23.28 -3.31
CA TYR A 71 9.93 22.16 -3.76
C TYR A 71 9.19 20.80 -3.71
N VAL A 72 8.30 20.59 -2.75
CA VAL A 72 7.47 19.38 -2.67
C VAL A 72 6.41 19.40 -3.77
N GLN A 73 5.86 20.57 -4.10
CA GLN A 73 4.90 20.73 -5.20
C GLN A 73 5.56 20.56 -6.58
N SER A 74 6.79 21.02 -6.74
CA SER A 74 7.53 20.94 -8.00
C SER A 74 8.06 19.55 -8.32
N GLY A 75 8.05 18.62 -7.35
CA GLY A 75 8.67 17.29 -7.49
C GLY A 75 10.19 17.31 -7.43
N GLY A 76 10.80 18.46 -7.12
CA GLY A 76 12.21 18.59 -6.87
C GLY A 76 12.56 18.12 -5.46
N TYR A 77 13.14 16.94 -5.35
CA TYR A 77 13.63 16.38 -4.08
C TYR A 77 15.15 16.20 -4.12
N ASP A 78 15.84 17.05 -4.87
CA ASP A 78 17.26 16.91 -5.16
C ASP A 78 18.15 16.80 -3.91
N ASP A 79 17.66 17.32 -2.79
CA ASP A 79 18.39 17.36 -1.52
C ASP A 79 17.78 16.50 -0.41
N ILE A 80 16.64 15.81 -0.65
CA ILE A 80 16.00 14.99 0.37
C ILE A 80 16.57 13.58 0.32
N ASN A 81 17.19 13.17 1.41
CA ASN A 81 17.83 11.87 1.54
C ASN A 81 17.30 11.13 2.76
N GLY A 82 16.54 10.06 2.54
CA GLY A 82 16.24 9.15 3.62
C GLY A 82 14.99 9.47 4.43
N ILE A 83 14.97 8.95 5.61
CA ILE A 83 13.88 9.03 6.59
C ILE A 83 14.22 10.08 7.64
N THR A 84 13.24 10.84 8.13
CA THR A 84 13.41 11.76 9.25
C THR A 84 12.89 11.15 10.56
N ILE A 85 13.31 11.70 11.70
CA ILE A 85 12.65 11.43 12.97
C ILE A 85 11.31 12.18 12.97
N SER A 86 10.26 11.53 13.46
CA SER A 86 8.94 12.14 13.51
C SER A 86 8.94 13.36 14.46
N PRO A 87 8.50 14.53 13.99
CA PRO A 87 8.30 15.68 14.88
C PRO A 87 6.98 15.59 15.65
N TYR A 88 6.08 14.68 15.26
CA TYR A 88 4.73 14.63 15.81
C TYR A 88 4.61 13.79 17.07
N TYR A 89 5.40 12.71 17.19
CA TYR A 89 5.20 11.70 18.23
C TYR A 89 6.49 11.20 18.84
N THR A 90 6.40 10.83 20.11
CA THR A 90 7.30 9.87 20.74
C THR A 90 6.49 8.60 21.06
N ALA A 91 7.14 7.45 21.06
CA ALA A 91 6.49 6.19 21.38
C ALA A 91 7.28 5.36 22.39
N ARG A 92 6.56 4.58 23.21
CA ARG A 92 7.14 3.64 24.16
C ARG A 92 6.39 2.31 24.07
N VAL A 93 7.15 1.24 24.13
CA VAL A 93 6.63 -0.13 24.23
C VAL A 93 7.02 -0.66 25.61
N SER A 94 6.03 -1.05 26.41
CA SER A 94 6.23 -1.49 27.80
C SER A 94 7.14 -0.57 28.63
N GLY A 95 7.02 0.75 28.39
CA GLY A 95 7.80 1.78 29.07
C GLY A 95 9.17 2.10 28.47
N GLU A 96 9.69 1.30 27.55
CA GLU A 96 10.92 1.55 26.79
C GLU A 96 10.64 2.44 25.58
N GLU A 97 11.44 3.47 25.38
CA GLU A 97 11.31 4.39 24.26
C GLU A 97 11.83 3.74 22.97
N ILE A 98 11.03 3.84 21.90
CA ILE A 98 11.38 3.32 20.58
C ILE A 98 11.47 4.46 19.55
N PRO A 99 12.31 4.34 18.51
CA PRO A 99 12.38 5.33 17.45
C PRO A 99 11.04 5.51 16.72
N VAL A 100 10.65 6.75 16.45
CA VAL A 100 9.52 7.07 15.59
C VAL A 100 10.07 7.78 14.35
N TYR A 101 10.08 7.07 13.25
CA TYR A 101 10.50 7.58 11.95
C TYR A 101 9.34 8.23 11.20
N ALA A 102 9.65 9.01 10.20
CA ALA A 102 8.65 9.58 9.32
C ALA A 102 9.14 9.68 7.87
N SER A 103 8.21 9.49 6.95
CA SER A 103 8.40 9.69 5.52
C SER A 103 7.30 10.62 4.99
N VAL A 104 7.64 11.43 3.98
CA VAL A 104 6.65 12.31 3.34
C VAL A 104 5.63 11.48 2.57
N VAL A 105 4.36 11.78 2.75
CA VAL A 105 3.26 11.21 1.98
C VAL A 105 2.38 12.31 1.41
N PHE A 106 1.79 12.03 0.26
CA PHE A 106 0.96 12.99 -0.46
C PHE A 106 -0.51 12.82 -0.08
N ILE A 107 -1.19 13.94 0.16
CA ILE A 107 -2.63 14.00 0.40
C ILE A 107 -3.21 14.97 -0.59
N ARG A 108 -4.05 14.47 -1.48
CA ARG A 108 -4.49 15.24 -2.64
C ARG A 108 -5.66 16.18 -2.40
N VAL A 109 -6.52 15.95 -1.41
CA VAL A 109 -7.76 16.74 -1.27
C VAL A 109 -7.50 18.24 -1.27
N ASP A 110 -6.32 18.65 -0.84
CA ASP A 110 -5.87 20.03 -0.80
C ASP A 110 -4.45 20.22 -1.37
N ASP A 111 -3.97 19.24 -2.13
CA ASP A 111 -2.59 19.17 -2.67
C ASP A 111 -1.51 19.38 -1.59
N THR A 112 -1.79 18.99 -0.35
CA THR A 112 -0.84 19.07 0.75
C THR A 112 -0.11 17.74 0.95
N GLY A 113 1.15 17.79 1.39
CA GLY A 113 1.88 16.65 1.90
C GLY A 113 1.90 16.66 3.42
N THR A 114 2.07 15.50 3.99
CA THR A 114 2.28 15.32 5.42
C THR A 114 3.32 14.25 5.66
N LEU A 115 3.74 14.11 6.90
CA LEU A 115 4.62 13.04 7.30
C LEU A 115 3.78 11.84 7.77
N HIS A 116 4.11 10.66 7.26
CA HIS A 116 3.66 9.40 7.80
C HIS A 116 4.63 8.91 8.85
N SER A 117 4.21 8.95 10.10
CA SER A 117 5.03 8.48 11.22
C SER A 117 4.87 6.98 11.42
N PHE A 118 5.97 6.27 11.66
CA PHE A 118 5.96 4.84 11.88
C PHE A 118 7.08 4.35 12.79
N SER A 119 6.85 3.20 13.41
CA SER A 119 7.87 2.43 14.14
C SER A 119 7.71 0.96 13.78
N GLU A 120 8.78 0.21 13.91
CA GLU A 120 8.78 -1.23 13.72
C GLU A 120 9.45 -1.92 14.90
N ILE A 121 8.79 -2.94 15.42
CA ILE A 121 9.30 -3.77 16.52
C ILE A 121 9.25 -5.25 16.14
N TYR A 122 10.14 -6.01 16.72
CA TYR A 122 10.27 -7.45 16.50
C TYR A 122 10.04 -8.19 17.81
N VAL A 123 9.14 -9.17 17.77
CA VAL A 123 8.70 -9.94 18.93
C VAL A 123 8.88 -11.43 18.68
N ASP A 124 9.12 -12.20 19.73
CA ASP A 124 9.04 -13.65 19.64
C ASP A 124 7.56 -14.07 19.62
N SER A 125 7.08 -14.50 18.49
CA SER A 125 5.69 -14.93 18.28
C SER A 125 5.48 -16.42 18.51
N THR A 126 6.53 -17.17 18.87
CA THR A 126 6.43 -18.61 19.19
C THR A 126 5.65 -18.87 20.48
N GLU A 127 5.52 -17.85 21.34
CA GLU A 127 4.72 -17.83 22.55
C GLU A 127 3.66 -16.71 22.50
N GLU A 128 2.62 -16.85 23.31
CA GLU A 128 1.64 -15.78 23.49
C GLU A 128 2.32 -14.56 24.15
N PHE A 129 2.18 -13.39 23.52
CA PHE A 129 2.71 -12.14 24.03
C PHE A 129 1.62 -11.07 24.17
N SER A 130 1.86 -10.10 25.03
CA SER A 130 1.06 -8.88 25.14
C SER A 130 1.93 -7.76 25.67
N PHE A 131 1.81 -6.59 25.06
CA PHE A 131 2.50 -5.37 25.49
C PHE A 131 1.61 -4.13 25.35
N ASN A 132 1.97 -3.08 26.05
CA ASN A 132 1.34 -1.77 25.90
C ASN A 132 2.22 -0.87 25.04
N ILE A 133 1.59 -0.21 24.07
CA ILE A 133 2.19 0.92 23.34
C ILE A 133 1.63 2.22 23.88
N GLU A 134 2.51 3.19 24.15
CA GLU A 134 2.18 4.56 24.53
C GLU A 134 2.69 5.49 23.42
N ILE A 135 1.80 6.31 22.86
CA ILE A 135 2.13 7.30 21.82
C ILE A 135 1.79 8.67 22.40
N THR A 136 2.80 9.51 22.57
CA THR A 136 2.63 10.86 23.11
C THR A 136 2.82 11.88 21.99
N GLY A 137 1.89 12.84 21.91
CA GLY A 137 2.02 13.96 20.98
C GLY A 137 3.16 14.90 21.40
N ALA A 138 4.09 15.18 20.50
CA ALA A 138 5.16 16.18 20.69
C ALA A 138 4.66 17.55 20.25
N ASP A 139 4.53 17.77 18.92
CA ASP A 139 4.01 19.03 18.37
C ASP A 139 2.53 18.95 17.98
N VAL A 140 1.86 17.86 18.38
CA VAL A 140 0.43 17.61 18.10
C VAL A 140 -0.29 17.29 19.41
N GLU A 141 -1.43 17.96 19.65
CA GLU A 141 -2.31 17.59 20.76
C GLU A 141 -3.19 16.39 20.38
N LEU A 142 -3.07 15.28 21.11
CA LEU A 142 -3.87 14.07 20.93
C LEU A 142 -5.12 14.12 21.82
N LYS A 143 -6.31 14.02 21.20
CA LYS A 143 -7.63 14.10 21.88
C LYS A 143 -8.37 12.77 21.87
N ASN A 144 -8.22 12.01 20.84
CA ASN A 144 -8.80 10.67 20.66
C ASN A 144 -8.01 9.93 19.58
N ALA A 145 -8.16 8.61 19.54
CA ALA A 145 -7.57 7.75 18.54
C ALA A 145 -8.51 6.63 18.15
N VAL A 146 -8.34 6.11 16.94
CA VAL A 146 -8.86 4.83 16.50
C VAL A 146 -7.68 3.99 16.00
N VAL A 147 -7.69 2.70 16.30
CA VAL A 147 -6.69 1.75 15.82
C VAL A 147 -7.30 0.93 14.67
N LEU A 148 -6.59 0.83 13.58
CA LEU A 148 -7.04 0.18 12.36
C LEU A 148 -6.04 -0.90 11.92
N PRO A 149 -6.48 -1.97 11.28
CA PRO A 149 -7.86 -2.34 10.96
C PRO A 149 -8.72 -2.56 12.23
N GLU A 150 -10.03 -2.26 12.14
CA GLU A 150 -10.97 -2.54 13.25
C GLU A 150 -11.05 -4.04 13.57
N SER A 151 -10.85 -4.90 12.56
CA SER A 151 -10.78 -6.36 12.68
C SER A 151 -9.66 -6.87 13.60
N HIS A 152 -8.63 -6.06 13.87
CA HIS A 152 -7.61 -6.39 14.87
C HIS A 152 -8.14 -6.33 16.31
N GLY A 153 -9.27 -5.66 16.53
CA GLY A 153 -9.93 -5.61 17.84
C GLY A 153 -9.17 -4.81 18.92
N VAL A 154 -8.25 -3.94 18.49
CA VAL A 154 -7.44 -3.12 19.41
C VAL A 154 -8.15 -1.79 19.69
N GLU A 155 -8.37 -1.49 20.96
CA GLU A 155 -8.95 -0.23 21.40
C GLU A 155 -7.85 0.68 21.96
N ALA A 156 -7.98 1.99 21.69
CA ALA A 156 -7.05 3.00 22.19
C ALA A 156 -7.71 3.87 23.27
N LEU A 157 -6.97 4.15 24.33
CA LEU A 157 -7.31 5.11 25.37
C LEU A 157 -6.47 6.36 25.20
N CYS A 158 -7.11 7.54 25.20
CA CYS A 158 -6.41 8.81 25.10
C CYS A 158 -6.55 9.57 26.42
N LYS A 159 -5.43 9.91 27.04
CA LYS A 159 -5.38 10.70 28.28
C LYS A 159 -4.09 11.53 28.34
N ASP A 160 -4.23 12.79 28.75
CA ASP A 160 -3.09 13.70 28.99
C ASP A 160 -2.09 13.76 27.84
N ASN A 161 -2.59 13.92 26.59
CA ASN A 161 -1.80 13.94 25.35
C ASN A 161 -1.08 12.62 25.02
N THR A 162 -1.47 11.51 25.65
CA THR A 162 -0.92 10.18 25.40
C THR A 162 -2.03 9.22 25.01
N VAL A 163 -1.79 8.43 24.00
CA VAL A 163 -2.65 7.34 23.55
C VAL A 163 -1.99 6.03 23.94
N THR A 164 -2.76 5.16 24.62
CA THR A 164 -2.30 3.84 25.06
C THR A 164 -3.17 2.77 24.43
N ALA A 165 -2.56 1.70 23.95
CA ALA A 165 -3.24 0.52 23.43
C ALA A 165 -2.48 -0.75 23.82
N SER A 166 -3.21 -1.86 24.02
CA SER A 166 -2.62 -3.18 24.26
C SER A 166 -2.63 -4.02 22.98
N ILE A 167 -1.49 -4.60 22.64
CA ILE A 167 -1.28 -5.38 21.43
C ILE A 167 -0.79 -6.78 21.80
N ASN A 168 -1.32 -7.81 21.16
CA ASN A 168 -1.03 -9.21 21.46
C ASN A 168 -0.89 -10.09 20.19
N LYS A 169 -0.67 -9.48 19.03
CA LYS A 169 -0.45 -10.18 17.76
C LYS A 169 0.54 -9.41 16.90
N THR A 170 1.24 -10.13 16.05
CA THR A 170 1.96 -9.51 14.92
C THR A 170 1.00 -8.87 13.93
N GLY A 171 1.45 -7.91 13.16
CA GLY A 171 0.66 -7.19 12.16
C GLY A 171 0.94 -5.69 12.13
N VAL A 172 0.21 -5.00 11.28
CA VAL A 172 0.32 -3.54 11.12
C VAL A 172 -0.85 -2.86 11.82
N TYR A 173 -0.56 -1.92 12.69
CA TYR A 173 -1.53 -1.17 13.50
C TYR A 173 -1.42 0.32 13.17
N THR A 174 -2.45 0.86 12.52
CA THR A 174 -2.49 2.28 12.20
C THR A 174 -3.35 3.04 13.21
N PHE A 175 -2.75 3.99 13.88
CA PHE A 175 -3.41 4.90 14.80
C PHE A 175 -3.77 6.18 14.04
N LEU A 176 -5.05 6.48 13.93
CA LEU A 176 -5.54 7.76 13.42
C LEU A 176 -6.07 8.60 14.57
N PHE A 177 -5.48 9.77 14.76
CA PHE A 177 -5.79 10.67 15.86
C PHE A 177 -6.80 11.74 15.47
N ASN A 178 -7.36 12.42 16.44
CA ASN A 178 -8.14 13.64 16.29
C ASN A 178 -9.31 13.51 15.30
N ASN A 179 -10.22 12.56 15.59
CA ASN A 179 -11.36 12.18 14.74
C ASN A 179 -10.94 11.52 13.42
N ALA A 180 -9.95 10.65 13.50
CA ALA A 180 -9.38 9.94 12.36
C ALA A 180 -8.90 10.90 11.26
N ASN A 181 -8.15 11.92 11.69
CA ASN A 181 -7.53 12.85 10.77
C ASN A 181 -6.33 12.17 10.08
N GLN A 182 -6.38 12.12 8.76
CA GLN A 182 -5.37 11.47 7.93
C GLN A 182 -3.98 12.14 7.97
N TYR A 183 -3.91 13.42 8.35
CA TYR A 183 -2.66 14.17 8.51
C TYR A 183 -1.85 13.71 9.72
N TYR A 184 -2.51 13.11 10.70
CA TYR A 184 -1.93 12.70 11.97
C TYR A 184 -2.11 11.20 12.14
N GLY A 185 -1.37 10.43 11.34
CA GLY A 185 -1.35 8.97 11.45
C GLY A 185 -0.02 8.47 11.98
N TYR A 186 -0.07 7.44 12.79
CA TYR A 186 1.09 6.68 13.23
C TYR A 186 0.85 5.21 12.95
N THR A 187 1.83 4.53 12.38
CA THR A 187 1.75 3.09 12.11
C THR A 187 2.80 2.35 12.92
N LEU A 188 2.36 1.40 13.74
CA LEU A 188 3.22 0.43 14.39
C LEU A 188 3.21 -0.87 13.60
N MET A 189 4.37 -1.32 13.19
CA MET A 189 4.59 -2.61 12.55
C MET A 189 5.13 -3.57 13.60
N VAL A 190 4.40 -4.64 13.89
CA VAL A 190 4.80 -5.67 14.85
C VAL A 190 5.13 -6.93 14.07
N ARG A 191 6.40 -7.28 14.01
CA ARG A 191 6.95 -8.34 13.17
C ARG A 191 7.54 -9.47 14.02
N GLU A 192 7.73 -10.61 13.40
CA GLU A 192 8.44 -11.72 14.05
C GLU A 192 9.93 -11.44 14.17
N LYS A 193 10.52 -11.81 15.33
CA LYS A 193 11.97 -11.80 15.53
C LYS A 193 12.59 -12.97 14.79
N VAL A 194 13.59 -12.73 14.00
CA VAL A 194 14.30 -13.74 13.20
C VAL A 194 15.78 -13.73 13.56
N ASP A 195 16.37 -14.90 13.54
CA ASP A 195 17.82 -15.07 13.59
C ASP A 195 18.38 -14.97 12.17
N GLU A 196 18.77 -13.75 11.77
CA GLU A 196 19.28 -13.45 10.42
C GLU A 196 20.52 -14.30 10.04
N ASP A 197 21.42 -14.55 10.99
CA ASP A 197 22.62 -15.36 10.74
C ASP A 197 22.26 -16.80 10.39
N LYS A 198 21.26 -17.33 11.08
CA LYS A 198 20.74 -18.67 10.80
C LYS A 198 20.05 -18.73 9.45
N GLU A 199 19.20 -17.77 9.14
CA GLU A 199 18.53 -17.68 7.82
C GLU A 199 19.54 -17.57 6.68
N ILE A 200 20.52 -16.69 6.79
CA ILE A 200 21.58 -16.52 5.78
C ILE A 200 22.35 -17.83 5.60
N ALA A 201 22.70 -18.51 6.70
CA ALA A 201 23.40 -19.79 6.64
C ALA A 201 22.59 -20.88 5.92
N GLU A 202 21.27 -20.94 6.14
CA GLU A 202 20.37 -21.86 5.44
C GLU A 202 20.34 -21.60 3.92
N TYR A 203 20.35 -20.33 3.50
CA TYR A 203 20.42 -19.97 2.09
C TYR A 203 21.79 -20.28 1.48
N ILE A 204 22.88 -20.04 2.20
CA ILE A 204 24.24 -20.41 1.76
C ILE A 204 24.35 -21.94 1.58
N ASP A 205 23.83 -22.73 2.52
CA ASP A 205 23.79 -24.18 2.41
C ASP A 205 22.99 -24.66 1.20
N LYS A 206 21.90 -23.96 0.88
CA LYS A 206 21.01 -24.33 -0.22
C LYS A 206 21.53 -23.94 -1.60
N TYR A 207 22.10 -22.75 -1.73
CA TYR A 207 22.43 -22.16 -3.03
C TYR A 207 23.92 -21.91 -3.25
N GLY A 208 24.74 -22.00 -2.22
CA GLY A 208 26.18 -21.68 -2.23
C GLY A 208 26.43 -20.19 -1.94
N GLU A 209 27.57 -19.90 -1.33
CA GLU A 209 27.96 -18.56 -0.87
C GLU A 209 27.98 -17.52 -2.00
N ASP A 210 28.41 -17.89 -3.20
CA ASP A 210 28.46 -16.99 -4.37
C ASP A 210 27.07 -16.50 -4.82
N ASN A 211 26.01 -17.18 -4.43
CA ASN A 211 24.62 -16.87 -4.78
C ASN A 211 23.84 -16.17 -3.64
N VAL A 212 24.48 -15.85 -2.53
CA VAL A 212 23.85 -15.16 -1.40
C VAL A 212 24.57 -13.84 -1.14
N TRP A 213 23.93 -12.76 -1.54
CA TRP A 213 24.48 -11.42 -1.37
C TRP A 213 23.86 -10.76 -0.13
N VAL A 214 24.70 -10.50 0.86
CA VAL A 214 24.27 -9.92 2.13
C VAL A 214 24.72 -8.46 2.20
N LEU A 215 23.78 -7.57 2.47
CA LEU A 215 24.04 -6.18 2.81
C LEU A 215 23.85 -6.02 4.32
N ASP A 216 24.93 -5.74 5.02
CA ASP A 216 24.91 -5.48 6.46
C ASP A 216 24.29 -4.12 6.79
N LYS A 217 24.07 -3.81 8.07
CA LYS A 217 23.63 -2.47 8.51
C LYS A 217 24.57 -1.38 7.95
N GLY A 218 24.01 -0.39 7.25
CA GLY A 218 24.74 0.70 6.62
C GLY A 218 24.04 1.27 5.39
N VAL A 219 24.57 2.36 4.83
CA VAL A 219 24.01 3.03 3.64
C VAL A 219 24.74 2.59 2.39
N TYR A 220 23.99 2.09 1.41
CA TYR A 220 24.48 1.62 0.11
C TYR A 220 23.85 2.48 -0.99
N GLN A 221 24.65 3.15 -1.78
CA GLN A 221 24.18 4.04 -2.83
C GLN A 221 24.42 3.41 -4.21
N TYR A 222 23.37 3.31 -5.00
CA TYR A 222 23.43 2.76 -6.35
C TYR A 222 22.75 3.68 -7.36
N ASP A 223 23.35 3.80 -8.54
CA ASP A 223 22.70 4.43 -9.67
C ASP A 223 21.57 3.56 -10.19
N TYR A 224 21.80 2.27 -10.34
CA TYR A 224 20.83 1.22 -10.63
C TYR A 224 21.41 -0.16 -10.33
N VAL A 225 20.53 -1.14 -10.16
CA VAL A 225 20.89 -2.56 -10.00
C VAL A 225 20.22 -3.36 -11.10
N ASN A 226 21.00 -3.95 -12.01
CA ASN A 226 20.48 -4.69 -13.15
C ASN A 226 20.93 -6.14 -13.13
N LEU A 227 19.99 -7.04 -12.91
CA LEU A 227 20.20 -8.47 -12.73
C LEU A 227 19.52 -9.23 -13.87
N VAL A 228 20.33 -9.74 -14.78
CA VAL A 228 19.86 -10.40 -16.00
C VAL A 228 20.27 -11.88 -16.01
N ALA A 229 19.29 -12.74 -16.24
CA ALA A 229 19.47 -14.18 -16.35
C ALA A 229 20.17 -14.85 -15.14
N HIS A 230 20.02 -14.26 -13.95
CA HIS A 230 20.48 -14.87 -12.71
C HIS A 230 19.58 -16.03 -12.31
N ASN A 231 20.20 -17.05 -11.69
CA ASN A 231 19.49 -18.20 -11.16
C ASN A 231 19.97 -18.50 -9.73
N ASN A 232 19.02 -18.82 -8.85
CA ASN A 232 19.28 -19.15 -7.45
C ASN A 232 19.93 -18.00 -6.66
N LEU A 233 19.62 -16.74 -6.98
CA LEU A 233 20.19 -15.58 -6.31
C LEU A 233 19.33 -15.18 -5.10
N VAL A 234 19.98 -14.99 -3.97
CA VAL A 234 19.41 -14.41 -2.76
C VAL A 234 20.09 -13.06 -2.50
N ILE A 235 19.29 -12.02 -2.38
CA ILE A 235 19.74 -10.71 -1.90
C ILE A 235 19.11 -10.51 -0.53
N TYR A 236 19.94 -10.49 0.50
CA TYR A 236 19.53 -10.35 1.90
C TYR A 236 19.93 -8.98 2.43
N LEU A 237 18.92 -8.17 2.74
CA LEU A 237 19.11 -6.85 3.35
C LEU A 237 18.94 -7.00 4.86
N ARG A 238 20.04 -7.05 5.62
CA ARG A 238 19.96 -7.13 7.09
C ARG A 238 19.21 -5.96 7.69
N GLU A 239 18.73 -6.10 8.90
CA GLU A 239 18.17 -5.00 9.67
C GLU A 239 19.10 -3.79 9.68
N GLY A 240 18.57 -2.62 9.27
CA GLY A 240 19.34 -1.39 9.12
C GLY A 240 20.19 -1.29 7.85
N ALA A 241 20.12 -2.25 6.92
CA ALA A 241 20.64 -2.05 5.56
C ALA A 241 19.75 -1.03 4.82
N TYR A 242 20.35 0.02 4.29
CA TYR A 242 19.66 1.13 3.64
C TYR A 242 20.19 1.33 2.22
N VAL A 243 19.37 0.94 1.24
CA VAL A 243 19.73 1.02 -0.19
C VAL A 243 19.12 2.28 -0.77
N LEU A 244 19.94 3.21 -1.16
CA LEU A 244 19.58 4.55 -1.61
C LEU A 244 19.82 4.69 -3.11
N ALA A 245 18.82 5.13 -3.85
CA ALA A 245 18.91 5.38 -5.28
C ALA A 245 19.52 6.74 -5.57
N ASN A 246 20.48 6.82 -6.49
CA ASN A 246 21.01 8.06 -7.02
C ASN A 246 20.32 8.47 -8.31
N HIS A 247 20.34 9.76 -8.62
CA HIS A 247 19.91 10.28 -9.92
C HIS A 247 20.74 9.71 -11.07
N LEU A 248 20.08 9.41 -12.19
CA LEU A 248 20.72 9.20 -13.48
C LEU A 248 20.68 10.52 -14.27
N TYR A 249 21.70 11.36 -14.11
CA TYR A 249 21.79 12.64 -14.82
C TYR A 249 21.85 12.51 -16.34
N ASP A 250 22.27 11.35 -16.83
CA ASP A 250 22.27 11.05 -18.26
C ASP A 250 21.77 9.62 -18.50
N ILE A 251 20.49 9.51 -18.74
CA ILE A 251 19.83 8.23 -19.09
C ILE A 251 20.42 7.61 -20.38
N ASN A 252 21.07 8.43 -21.22
CA ASN A 252 21.74 7.96 -22.43
C ASN A 252 23.12 7.33 -22.16
N CYS A 253 23.62 7.38 -20.91
CA CYS A 253 24.86 6.69 -20.51
C CYS A 253 24.68 5.20 -20.25
N VAL A 254 23.46 4.67 -20.25
CA VAL A 254 23.21 3.24 -20.13
C VAL A 254 23.45 2.61 -21.50
N GLU A 255 24.68 2.17 -21.78
CA GLU A 255 25.16 1.71 -23.10
C GLU A 255 24.41 0.48 -23.67
N ASP A 256 23.53 -0.16 -22.91
CA ASP A 256 22.79 -1.35 -23.31
C ASP A 256 21.25 -1.20 -23.19
N GLU A 257 20.76 0.03 -23.34
CA GLU A 257 19.32 0.35 -23.25
C GLU A 257 18.41 -0.62 -24.00
N ASP A 258 18.74 -0.87 -25.25
CA ASP A 258 17.91 -1.64 -26.17
C ASP A 258 17.82 -3.13 -25.84
N LYS A 259 18.74 -3.66 -25.01
CA LYS A 259 18.77 -5.11 -24.68
C LYS A 259 17.86 -5.52 -23.54
N TYR A 260 17.57 -4.62 -22.63
CA TYR A 260 16.86 -4.95 -21.39
C TYR A 260 15.39 -4.55 -21.40
N LEU A 261 15.02 -3.70 -22.35
CA LEU A 261 13.67 -3.17 -22.50
C LEU A 261 13.12 -3.44 -23.91
N GLU A 262 13.62 -4.47 -24.60
CA GLU A 262 13.07 -4.80 -25.92
C GLU A 262 11.57 -5.07 -25.81
N PRO A 263 10.71 -4.14 -26.23
CA PRO A 263 9.27 -4.33 -26.28
C PRO A 263 8.89 -5.58 -27.10
N THR A 264 9.77 -5.98 -28.01
CA THR A 264 9.59 -7.12 -28.92
C THR A 264 9.56 -8.47 -28.19
N ALA A 265 10.28 -8.63 -27.07
CA ALA A 265 10.20 -9.85 -26.26
C ALA A 265 8.91 -9.93 -25.44
N LEU A 266 8.28 -8.80 -25.16
CA LEU A 266 7.12 -8.64 -24.27
C LEU A 266 5.85 -8.22 -25.03
N GLY A 267 5.95 -7.98 -26.34
CA GLY A 267 4.88 -7.48 -27.23
C GLY A 267 4.85 -5.95 -27.32
N ASP A 268 4.27 -5.46 -28.40
CA ASP A 268 4.27 -4.02 -28.78
C ASP A 268 3.60 -3.09 -27.75
N ASN A 269 2.86 -3.63 -26.78
CA ASN A 269 2.12 -2.88 -25.76
C ASN A 269 2.81 -2.83 -24.39
N ALA A 270 4.05 -3.30 -24.28
CA ALA A 270 4.88 -3.11 -23.08
C ALA A 270 5.32 -1.66 -22.85
N ILE A 271 4.77 -0.73 -23.62
CA ILE A 271 5.09 0.73 -23.63
C ILE A 271 5.08 1.35 -22.23
N GLY A 272 4.26 0.85 -21.34
CA GLY A 272 4.26 1.31 -19.96
C GLY A 272 5.51 0.94 -19.15
N LEU A 273 6.29 -0.07 -19.54
CA LEU A 273 7.45 -0.57 -18.81
C LEU A 273 8.80 -0.11 -19.39
N THR A 274 8.81 0.80 -20.32
CA THR A 274 10.02 1.30 -21.00
C THR A 274 10.89 2.21 -20.16
N ARG A 275 10.51 2.49 -18.90
CA ARG A 275 11.34 3.28 -17.99
C ARG A 275 12.24 2.37 -17.18
N TYR A 276 13.49 2.81 -16.99
CA TYR A 276 14.47 2.06 -16.21
C TYR A 276 14.00 1.81 -14.80
N PRO A 277 13.99 0.53 -14.32
CA PRO A 277 13.82 0.25 -12.90
C PRO A 277 15.05 0.71 -12.11
N PHE A 278 14.87 1.01 -10.84
CA PHE A 278 16.00 1.16 -9.93
C PHE A 278 16.64 -0.21 -9.66
N ILE A 279 15.83 -1.21 -9.35
CA ILE A 279 16.28 -2.60 -9.24
C ILE A 279 15.51 -3.44 -10.28
N ASN A 280 16.24 -4.01 -11.23
CA ASN A 280 15.70 -4.79 -12.32
C ASN A 280 16.14 -6.25 -12.24
N PHE A 281 15.17 -7.16 -12.25
CA PHE A 281 15.37 -8.59 -12.45
C PHE A 281 14.74 -8.98 -13.78
N TYR A 282 15.55 -9.44 -14.72
CA TYR A 282 15.10 -9.79 -16.06
C TYR A 282 15.51 -11.23 -16.42
N ASN A 283 14.53 -12.04 -16.85
CA ASN A 283 14.76 -13.46 -17.21
C ASN A 283 15.44 -14.28 -16.10
N CYS A 284 15.11 -14.02 -14.84
CA CYS A 284 15.71 -14.68 -13.70
C CYS A 284 14.85 -15.86 -13.19
N ASN A 285 15.50 -16.85 -12.54
CA ASN A 285 14.79 -17.96 -11.92
C ASN A 285 15.30 -18.22 -10.49
N ASN A 286 14.39 -18.57 -9.58
CA ASN A 286 14.68 -18.83 -8.17
C ASN A 286 15.38 -17.62 -7.54
N ILE A 287 14.69 -16.50 -7.50
CA ILE A 287 15.19 -15.24 -6.93
C ILE A 287 14.53 -15.00 -5.59
N THR A 288 15.34 -14.62 -4.62
CA THR A 288 14.87 -14.15 -3.32
C THR A 288 15.43 -12.75 -3.05
N LEU A 289 14.55 -11.79 -2.76
CA LEU A 289 14.89 -10.48 -2.23
C LEU A 289 14.24 -10.37 -0.85
N MET A 290 15.03 -10.29 0.20
CA MET A 290 14.47 -10.40 1.55
C MET A 290 15.28 -9.66 2.61
N GLY A 291 14.74 -9.68 3.82
CA GLY A 291 15.39 -9.12 5.01
C GLY A 291 14.74 -7.80 5.44
N ARG A 292 15.27 -7.15 6.47
CA ARG A 292 14.65 -5.99 7.13
C ARG A 292 15.24 -4.65 6.71
N GLY A 293 15.80 -4.62 5.51
CA GLY A 293 16.37 -3.40 4.93
C GLY A 293 15.35 -2.52 4.21
N VAL A 294 15.81 -1.36 3.83
CA VAL A 294 15.04 -0.34 3.12
C VAL A 294 15.61 -0.09 1.74
N ILE A 295 14.73 0.05 0.76
CA ILE A 295 15.03 0.52 -0.60
C ILE A 295 14.38 1.90 -0.73
N ASP A 296 15.20 2.94 -0.72
CA ASP A 296 14.75 4.33 -0.73
C ASP A 296 15.07 5.01 -2.07
N MET A 297 14.04 5.56 -2.69
CA MET A 297 14.11 6.28 -3.95
C MET A 297 13.71 7.75 -3.81
N THR A 298 13.77 8.31 -2.60
CA THR A 298 13.33 9.68 -2.32
C THR A 298 14.08 10.72 -3.17
N ARG A 299 15.37 10.49 -3.44
CA ARG A 299 16.20 11.39 -4.26
C ARG A 299 15.78 11.53 -5.71
N LEU A 300 15.12 10.50 -6.26
CA LEU A 300 14.80 10.47 -7.68
C LEU A 300 13.68 11.46 -8.04
N ASP A 301 13.71 12.03 -9.21
CA ASP A 301 12.65 12.88 -9.73
C ASP A 301 11.38 12.09 -10.04
N ARG A 302 10.23 12.76 -9.96
CA ARG A 302 8.95 12.15 -10.34
C ARG A 302 9.04 11.58 -11.76
N ARG A 303 8.67 10.30 -11.89
CA ARG A 303 8.72 9.54 -13.16
C ARG A 303 10.12 9.33 -13.72
N GLU A 304 11.16 9.55 -12.97
CA GLU A 304 12.51 9.26 -13.42
C GLU A 304 12.71 7.78 -13.68
N ARG A 305 12.23 6.93 -12.74
CA ARG A 305 12.35 5.47 -12.82
C ARG A 305 11.18 4.77 -12.16
N ARG A 306 11.10 3.47 -12.37
CA ARG A 306 10.31 2.54 -11.58
C ARG A 306 11.12 1.96 -10.43
N GLY A 307 10.45 1.42 -9.43
CA GLY A 307 11.09 0.87 -8.27
C GLY A 307 11.75 -0.49 -8.50
N VAL A 308 11.23 -1.52 -7.86
CA VAL A 308 11.70 -2.90 -7.96
C VAL A 308 10.87 -3.63 -9.00
N VAL A 309 11.49 -4.14 -10.06
CA VAL A 309 10.80 -4.75 -11.20
C VAL A 309 11.33 -6.14 -11.49
N PHE A 310 10.43 -7.11 -11.54
CA PHE A 310 10.67 -8.46 -12.01
C PHE A 310 9.99 -8.63 -13.36
N THR A 311 10.78 -8.97 -14.39
CA THR A 311 10.27 -9.19 -15.74
C THR A 311 10.66 -10.56 -16.25
N ASN A 312 9.66 -11.34 -16.68
CA ASN A 312 9.83 -12.70 -17.18
C ASN A 312 10.66 -13.60 -16.24
N CYS A 313 10.37 -13.46 -14.93
CA CYS A 313 11.02 -14.24 -13.88
C CYS A 313 10.11 -15.38 -13.43
N ASN A 314 10.74 -16.44 -12.93
CA ASN A 314 10.03 -17.61 -12.40
C ASN A 314 10.55 -17.98 -11.01
N ASN A 315 9.63 -18.34 -10.11
CA ASN A 315 9.91 -18.65 -8.72
C ASN A 315 10.63 -17.49 -8.02
N VAL A 316 9.86 -16.44 -7.74
CA VAL A 316 10.33 -15.21 -7.10
C VAL A 316 9.76 -15.14 -5.69
N ASN A 317 10.62 -14.88 -4.70
CA ASN A 317 10.21 -14.62 -3.33
C ASN A 317 10.70 -13.24 -2.91
N VAL A 318 9.80 -12.43 -2.39
CA VAL A 318 10.14 -11.11 -1.82
C VAL A 318 9.54 -11.02 -0.43
N SER A 319 10.36 -10.77 0.59
CA SER A 319 9.84 -10.69 1.96
C SER A 319 10.54 -9.67 2.84
N ASP A 320 9.77 -9.11 3.76
CA ASP A 320 10.23 -8.29 4.89
C ASP A 320 10.91 -6.96 4.51
N VAL A 321 11.02 -6.64 3.23
CA VAL A 321 11.65 -5.39 2.76
C VAL A 321 10.70 -4.21 2.77
N LYS A 322 11.25 -3.02 2.94
CA LYS A 322 10.53 -1.76 2.86
C LYS A 322 10.95 -0.96 1.64
N ILE A 323 9.96 -0.46 0.86
CA ILE A 323 10.21 0.36 -0.34
C ILE A 323 9.64 1.76 -0.07
N ILE A 324 10.48 2.78 -0.23
CA ILE A 324 10.11 4.16 0.11
C ILE A 324 10.23 5.07 -1.10
N ASN A 325 9.20 5.88 -1.31
CA ASN A 325 9.16 7.02 -2.22
C ASN A 325 9.59 6.74 -3.65
N SER A 326 9.12 5.64 -4.21
CA SER A 326 9.33 5.37 -5.63
C SER A 326 8.83 6.54 -6.49
N PRO A 327 9.60 6.96 -7.50
CA PRO A 327 9.22 8.08 -8.37
C PRO A 327 8.08 7.74 -9.35
N GLU A 328 7.82 6.46 -9.54
CA GLU A 328 6.72 5.87 -10.31
C GLU A 328 6.30 4.56 -9.64
N TRP A 329 5.79 3.56 -10.32
CA TRP A 329 5.36 2.27 -9.77
C TRP A 329 6.45 1.64 -8.88
N SER A 330 6.09 1.28 -7.65
CA SER A 330 7.07 0.87 -6.62
C SER A 330 7.53 -0.57 -6.78
N PHE A 331 6.59 -1.50 -6.93
CA PHE A 331 6.86 -2.92 -7.11
C PHE A 331 6.09 -3.44 -8.32
N ILE A 332 6.80 -4.13 -9.22
CA ILE A 332 6.19 -4.66 -10.45
C ILE A 332 6.58 -6.11 -10.64
N SER A 333 5.58 -6.98 -10.80
CA SER A 333 5.73 -8.32 -11.36
C SER A 333 5.14 -8.33 -12.76
N TYR A 334 5.97 -8.46 -13.79
CA TYR A 334 5.53 -8.46 -15.18
C TYR A 334 5.95 -9.73 -15.91
N CYS A 335 4.97 -10.44 -16.47
CA CYS A 335 5.16 -11.73 -17.14
C CYS A 335 5.90 -12.77 -16.29
N CYS A 336 5.68 -12.74 -14.97
CA CYS A 336 6.30 -13.66 -14.03
C CYS A 336 5.38 -14.84 -13.70
N THR A 337 5.98 -15.90 -13.17
CA THR A 337 5.25 -17.10 -12.73
C THR A 337 5.77 -17.54 -11.37
N ASP A 338 4.85 -17.99 -10.49
CA ASP A 338 5.16 -18.47 -9.15
C ASP A 338 5.88 -17.40 -8.31
N VAL A 339 5.16 -16.32 -8.00
CA VAL A 339 5.67 -15.17 -7.24
C VAL A 339 5.03 -15.15 -5.86
N SER A 340 5.84 -15.07 -4.82
CA SER A 340 5.42 -14.87 -3.43
C SER A 340 5.96 -13.56 -2.90
N ILE A 341 5.07 -12.73 -2.39
CA ILE A 341 5.39 -11.45 -1.77
C ILE A 341 4.76 -11.48 -0.38
N ASP A 342 5.59 -11.39 0.65
CA ASP A 342 5.13 -11.50 2.03
C ASP A 342 5.75 -10.40 2.89
N ASN A 343 4.92 -9.76 3.71
CA ASN A 343 5.39 -8.82 4.70
C ASN A 343 6.20 -7.62 4.14
N VAL A 344 5.84 -7.15 2.94
CA VAL A 344 6.51 -6.02 2.28
C VAL A 344 5.71 -4.73 2.53
N ASP A 345 6.41 -3.67 2.93
CA ASP A 345 5.82 -2.36 3.16
C ASP A 345 6.20 -1.38 2.06
N ILE A 346 5.22 -0.65 1.52
CA ILE A 346 5.46 0.42 0.55
C ILE A 346 4.90 1.73 1.08
N ILE A 347 5.76 2.76 1.17
CA ILE A 347 5.37 4.11 1.57
C ILE A 347 5.84 5.08 0.49
N GLY A 348 4.90 5.74 -0.17
CA GLY A 348 5.21 6.66 -1.27
C GLY A 348 4.29 7.87 -1.33
N ASN A 349 4.76 8.93 -1.95
CA ASN A 349 4.08 10.23 -1.93
C ASN A 349 3.86 10.87 -3.30
N ARG A 350 4.33 10.25 -4.39
CA ARG A 350 4.33 10.87 -5.73
C ARG A 350 3.16 10.40 -6.58
N GLY A 351 2.65 11.25 -7.44
CA GLY A 351 1.70 10.82 -8.46
C GLY A 351 2.31 9.77 -9.39
N ASN A 352 1.57 8.69 -9.67
CA ASN A 352 2.03 7.45 -10.29
C ASN A 352 2.97 6.60 -9.40
N CYS A 353 3.04 6.87 -8.10
CA CYS A 353 3.66 5.96 -7.16
C CYS A 353 2.64 4.88 -6.79
N ASP A 354 2.48 3.90 -7.68
CA ASP A 354 1.63 2.74 -7.44
C ASP A 354 2.35 1.79 -6.46
N GLY A 355 1.59 1.02 -5.70
CA GLY A 355 2.14 0.08 -4.73
C GLY A 355 2.62 -1.22 -5.38
N PHE A 356 1.74 -2.22 -5.38
CA PHE A 356 2.01 -3.56 -5.92
C PHE A 356 1.28 -3.74 -7.25
N ALA A 357 2.02 -3.64 -8.36
CA ALA A 357 1.50 -3.82 -9.70
C ALA A 357 1.79 -5.25 -10.21
N ILE A 358 0.77 -6.10 -10.22
CA ILE A 358 0.88 -7.47 -10.73
C ILE A 358 0.32 -7.51 -12.15
N CYS A 359 1.22 -7.59 -13.12
CA CYS A 359 0.91 -7.45 -14.53
C CYS A 359 1.24 -8.72 -15.31
N ASN A 360 0.28 -9.24 -16.09
CA ASN A 360 0.50 -10.39 -16.99
C ASN A 360 1.23 -11.57 -16.31
N SER A 361 0.95 -11.83 -15.03
CA SER A 361 1.66 -12.82 -14.22
C SER A 361 0.73 -13.94 -13.76
N HIS A 362 1.30 -15.10 -13.49
CA HIS A 362 0.57 -16.28 -13.05
C HIS A 362 1.03 -16.76 -11.66
N ASN A 363 0.09 -17.28 -10.86
CA ASN A 363 0.36 -17.88 -9.56
C ASN A 363 1.10 -16.89 -8.65
N VAL A 364 0.46 -15.77 -8.36
CA VAL A 364 1.05 -14.73 -7.49
C VAL A 364 0.30 -14.68 -6.17
N THR A 365 1.04 -14.67 -5.07
CA THR A 365 0.52 -14.41 -3.73
C THR A 365 1.16 -13.14 -3.16
N VAL A 366 0.32 -12.26 -2.62
CA VAL A 366 0.73 -11.07 -1.88
C VAL A 366 0.06 -11.15 -0.52
N ASP A 367 0.83 -11.37 0.53
CA ASP A 367 0.31 -11.60 1.86
C ASP A 367 0.91 -10.63 2.88
N ASN A 368 0.10 -10.24 3.87
CA ASN A 368 0.54 -9.45 5.02
C ASN A 368 1.30 -8.15 4.66
N CYS A 369 0.98 -7.54 3.53
CA CYS A 369 1.64 -6.35 3.02
C CYS A 369 0.90 -5.07 3.41
N PHE A 370 1.66 -4.00 3.64
CA PHE A 370 1.15 -2.66 3.87
C PHE A 370 1.56 -1.73 2.72
N ALA A 371 0.61 -0.92 2.23
CA ALA A 371 0.97 0.13 1.29
C ALA A 371 0.22 1.43 1.59
N ARG A 372 0.99 2.51 1.75
CA ARG A 372 0.50 3.89 1.74
C ARG A 372 1.12 4.63 0.56
N VAL A 373 0.37 4.76 -0.52
CA VAL A 373 0.86 5.32 -1.79
C VAL A 373 -0.13 6.32 -2.36
N ALA A 374 0.36 7.18 -3.24
CA ALA A 374 -0.47 8.23 -3.83
C ALA A 374 -1.35 7.73 -4.99
N ASP A 375 -0.97 6.66 -5.67
CA ASP A 375 -1.72 6.08 -6.79
C ASP A 375 -2.27 4.69 -6.47
N ASP A 376 -2.47 3.80 -7.45
CA ASP A 376 -3.07 2.48 -7.24
C ASP A 376 -2.25 1.62 -6.26
N THR A 377 -2.92 1.00 -5.27
CA THR A 377 -2.20 0.42 -4.12
C THR A 377 -1.89 -1.07 -4.31
N PHE A 378 -2.89 -1.91 -4.54
CA PHE A 378 -2.78 -3.34 -4.82
C PHE A 378 -3.56 -3.65 -6.09
N GLU A 379 -2.85 -3.84 -7.19
CA GLU A 379 -3.46 -3.85 -8.49
C GLU A 379 -3.11 -5.05 -9.36
N VAL A 380 -4.05 -5.43 -10.21
CA VAL A 380 -3.86 -6.41 -11.27
C VAL A 380 -4.14 -5.74 -12.61
N LYS A 381 -3.20 -5.87 -13.53
CA LYS A 381 -3.28 -5.36 -14.90
C LYS A 381 -2.96 -6.46 -15.91
N ALA A 382 -3.38 -6.25 -17.14
CA ALA A 382 -2.95 -7.05 -18.29
C ALA A 382 -2.56 -6.09 -19.42
N LEU A 383 -1.30 -5.63 -19.39
CA LEU A 383 -0.80 -4.52 -20.20
C LEU A 383 -0.67 -4.87 -21.69
N GLY A 384 -0.59 -6.12 -22.03
CA GLY A 384 -0.33 -6.60 -23.38
C GLY A 384 0.68 -7.75 -23.35
N GLY A 385 1.33 -8.05 -24.48
CA GLY A 385 2.29 -9.14 -24.54
C GLY A 385 1.65 -10.52 -24.75
N THR A 386 2.34 -11.58 -24.34
CA THR A 386 1.94 -12.97 -24.63
C THR A 386 1.19 -13.64 -23.49
N MET A 387 1.35 -13.16 -22.26
CA MET A 387 0.70 -13.73 -21.07
C MET A 387 -0.58 -12.97 -20.69
N ASP A 388 -1.53 -13.68 -20.15
CA ASP A 388 -2.67 -13.13 -19.40
C ASP A 388 -2.29 -12.90 -17.91
N SER A 389 -3.24 -12.43 -17.09
CA SER A 389 -3.08 -12.36 -15.63
C SER A 389 -3.99 -13.39 -14.98
N LYS A 390 -3.42 -14.31 -14.19
CA LYS A 390 -4.19 -15.44 -13.69
C LYS A 390 -3.71 -15.96 -12.35
N ASN A 391 -4.69 -16.40 -11.51
CA ASN A 391 -4.43 -17.02 -10.22
C ASN A 391 -3.57 -16.12 -9.33
N ILE A 392 -4.13 -14.96 -8.96
CA ILE A 392 -3.44 -13.94 -8.16
C ILE A 392 -4.26 -13.70 -6.89
N THR A 393 -3.61 -13.78 -5.74
CA THR A 393 -4.28 -13.61 -4.45
C THR A 393 -3.56 -12.56 -3.61
N PHE A 394 -4.35 -11.62 -3.07
CA PHE A 394 -3.93 -10.68 -2.05
C PHE A 394 -4.66 -11.03 -0.75
N THR A 395 -3.92 -11.23 0.34
CA THR A 395 -4.47 -11.64 1.63
C THR A 395 -3.84 -10.81 2.75
N ASN A 396 -4.60 -10.50 3.80
CA ASN A 396 -4.10 -9.79 4.98
C ASN A 396 -3.41 -8.44 4.64
N CYS A 397 -3.77 -7.84 3.51
CA CYS A 397 -3.14 -6.61 3.04
C CYS A 397 -3.85 -5.37 3.59
N ILE A 398 -3.07 -4.32 3.86
CA ILE A 398 -3.58 -3.05 4.37
C ILE A 398 -3.26 -1.94 3.38
N ALA A 399 -4.29 -1.34 2.80
CA ALA A 399 -4.18 -0.24 1.86
C ALA A 399 -4.50 1.11 2.53
N TRP A 400 -3.64 2.08 2.33
CA TRP A 400 -3.93 3.48 2.58
C TRP A 400 -3.69 4.25 1.27
N GLY A 401 -4.75 4.35 0.46
CA GLY A 401 -4.69 4.96 -0.85
C GLY A 401 -4.69 6.48 -0.78
N GLY A 402 -3.87 7.11 -1.59
CA GLY A 402 -3.84 8.54 -1.75
C GLY A 402 -5.07 9.02 -2.52
N TYR A 403 -5.06 8.92 -3.84
CA TYR A 403 -6.15 9.48 -4.64
C TYR A 403 -6.67 8.56 -5.76
N ALA A 404 -6.18 7.34 -5.85
CA ALA A 404 -6.59 6.41 -6.89
C ALA A 404 -7.34 5.17 -6.34
N ARG A 405 -6.83 3.97 -6.55
CA ARG A 405 -7.53 2.72 -6.24
C ARG A 405 -6.79 1.94 -5.16
N CYS A 406 -7.53 1.27 -4.28
CA CYS A 406 -6.87 0.50 -3.21
C CYS A 406 -6.65 -0.96 -3.58
N PHE A 407 -7.69 -1.66 -4.01
CA PHE A 407 -7.62 -3.06 -4.41
C PHE A 407 -8.38 -3.26 -5.72
N GLY A 408 -7.79 -3.94 -6.70
CA GLY A 408 -8.59 -4.38 -7.83
C GLY A 408 -7.89 -4.49 -9.17
N ILE A 409 -8.72 -4.53 -10.21
CA ILE A 409 -8.31 -4.45 -11.60
C ILE A 409 -8.43 -2.98 -12.01
N THR A 410 -7.32 -2.38 -12.41
CA THR A 410 -7.14 -0.92 -12.39
C THR A 410 -6.97 -0.29 -13.78
N GLY A 411 -7.65 -0.80 -14.78
CA GLY A 411 -7.82 -0.13 -16.07
C GLY A 411 -7.33 -0.90 -17.26
N GLU A 412 -6.05 -1.26 -17.31
CA GLU A 412 -5.44 -1.92 -18.46
C GLU A 412 -5.83 -3.39 -18.54
N VAL A 413 -6.71 -3.76 -19.48
CA VAL A 413 -7.22 -5.11 -19.68
C VAL A 413 -7.07 -5.51 -21.16
N ASN A 414 -5.83 -5.54 -21.66
CA ASN A 414 -5.48 -5.91 -23.03
C ASN A 414 -5.40 -7.44 -23.26
N LYS A 415 -5.44 -8.22 -22.18
CA LYS A 415 -5.50 -9.69 -22.16
C LYS A 415 -6.52 -10.15 -21.13
N LYS A 416 -6.75 -11.45 -21.07
CA LYS A 416 -7.63 -12.01 -20.05
C LYS A 416 -7.04 -11.80 -18.64
N ILE A 417 -7.90 -11.40 -17.70
CA ILE A 417 -7.63 -11.42 -16.27
C ILE A 417 -8.58 -12.42 -15.64
N SER A 418 -8.07 -13.43 -14.91
CA SER A 418 -8.91 -14.46 -14.31
C SER A 418 -8.41 -15.00 -12.98
N ASP A 419 -9.34 -15.50 -12.19
CA ASP A 419 -9.04 -16.14 -10.90
C ASP A 419 -8.29 -15.21 -9.94
N ILE A 420 -8.84 -14.03 -9.68
CA ILE A 420 -8.24 -12.99 -8.83
C ILE A 420 -8.98 -12.95 -7.49
N THR A 421 -8.23 -12.95 -6.39
CA THR A 421 -8.80 -12.89 -5.04
C THR A 421 -8.16 -11.79 -4.22
N PHE A 422 -9.00 -10.96 -3.60
CA PHE A 422 -8.62 -10.01 -2.56
C PHE A 422 -9.42 -10.39 -1.31
N ARG A 423 -8.75 -10.74 -0.21
CA ARG A 423 -9.47 -11.20 0.98
C ARG A 423 -8.79 -10.81 2.28
N ASP A 424 -9.57 -10.86 3.37
CA ASP A 424 -9.11 -10.68 4.74
C ASP A 424 -8.23 -9.40 4.90
N SER A 425 -8.64 -8.32 4.22
CA SER A 425 -7.82 -7.12 4.00
C SER A 425 -8.57 -5.85 4.41
N ALA A 426 -7.84 -4.73 4.50
CA ALA A 426 -8.44 -3.49 4.94
C ALA A 426 -8.00 -2.28 4.10
N VAL A 427 -8.93 -1.33 3.93
CA VAL A 427 -8.65 0.03 3.47
C VAL A 427 -8.76 0.98 4.66
N ILE A 428 -7.64 1.56 5.07
CA ILE A 428 -7.58 2.53 6.16
C ILE A 428 -8.28 3.82 5.74
N TYR A 429 -7.84 4.38 4.63
CA TYR A 429 -8.32 5.63 4.10
C TYR A 429 -8.07 5.69 2.60
N ARG A 430 -9.04 6.20 1.84
CA ARG A 430 -8.85 6.61 0.46
C ARG A 430 -9.30 8.06 0.29
N ASP A 431 -8.41 8.89 -0.19
CA ASP A 431 -8.55 10.32 -0.11
C ASP A 431 -9.13 10.95 -1.38
N GLY A 432 -8.62 10.67 -2.50
CA GLY A 432 -8.83 11.50 -3.66
C GLY A 432 -10.11 11.25 -4.47
N ILE A 433 -10.54 12.28 -5.16
CA ILE A 433 -11.69 12.28 -6.05
C ILE A 433 -11.29 12.95 -7.37
N TRP A 434 -10.36 12.38 -8.14
CA TRP A 434 -10.05 12.97 -9.44
C TRP A 434 -11.01 12.47 -10.55
N ASP A 435 -11.48 11.22 -10.48
CA ASP A 435 -12.49 10.68 -11.38
C ASP A 435 -13.28 9.56 -10.72
N ASN A 436 -14.47 9.87 -10.21
CA ASN A 436 -15.34 8.91 -9.54
C ASN A 436 -15.89 7.78 -10.44
N ASP A 437 -15.64 7.83 -11.72
CA ASP A 437 -16.00 6.78 -12.67
C ASP A 437 -14.81 5.88 -13.06
N ARG A 438 -13.63 6.14 -12.48
CA ARG A 438 -12.41 5.35 -12.65
C ARG A 438 -11.84 4.82 -11.34
N ILE A 439 -12.07 5.52 -10.23
CA ILE A 439 -11.41 5.26 -8.95
C ILE A 439 -12.37 4.79 -7.87
N GLY A 440 -11.84 4.06 -6.90
CA GLY A 440 -12.57 3.50 -5.77
C GLY A 440 -11.69 2.68 -4.85
N SER A 441 -12.20 2.30 -3.67
CA SER A 441 -11.45 1.41 -2.78
C SER A 441 -11.34 -0.01 -3.34
N LEU A 442 -12.46 -0.58 -3.81
CA LEU A 442 -12.49 -1.89 -4.47
C LEU A 442 -12.95 -1.69 -5.90
N VAL A 443 -12.12 -2.06 -6.87
CA VAL A 443 -12.42 -1.77 -8.28
C VAL A 443 -12.27 -2.98 -9.20
N VAL A 444 -13.15 -3.05 -10.19
CA VAL A 444 -12.99 -3.84 -11.41
C VAL A 444 -13.31 -2.92 -12.57
N VAL A 445 -12.29 -2.20 -13.03
CA VAL A 445 -12.44 -1.18 -14.08
C VAL A 445 -11.64 -1.60 -15.30
N ALA A 446 -12.28 -1.61 -16.47
CA ALA A 446 -11.64 -1.83 -17.76
C ALA A 446 -11.65 -0.53 -18.56
N GLU A 447 -10.48 0.07 -18.74
CA GLU A 447 -10.27 1.29 -19.53
C GLU A 447 -9.76 0.93 -20.95
N GLN A 448 -9.01 -0.17 -21.04
CA GLN A 448 -8.58 -0.79 -22.30
C GLN A 448 -9.26 -2.16 -22.36
N THR A 449 -9.88 -2.48 -23.47
CA THR A 449 -10.88 -3.55 -23.55
C THR A 449 -10.63 -4.54 -24.69
N GLU A 450 -9.37 -4.88 -24.92
CA GLU A 450 -9.00 -5.94 -25.86
C GLU A 450 -9.08 -7.35 -25.25
N GLY A 451 -9.17 -7.44 -23.91
CA GLY A 451 -9.20 -8.67 -23.14
C GLY A 451 -10.57 -9.05 -22.59
N SER A 452 -10.58 -9.59 -21.39
CA SER A 452 -11.78 -9.92 -20.62
C SER A 452 -11.45 -10.12 -19.14
N ILE A 453 -12.46 -10.05 -18.27
CA ILE A 453 -12.30 -10.29 -16.82
C ILE A 453 -13.26 -11.42 -16.42
N ASP A 454 -12.72 -12.46 -15.74
CA ASP A 454 -13.51 -13.64 -15.35
C ASP A 454 -13.03 -14.19 -13.99
N GLY A 455 -13.89 -14.11 -12.98
CA GLY A 455 -13.58 -14.61 -11.64
C GLY A 455 -12.75 -13.64 -10.82
N VAL A 456 -13.40 -12.67 -10.17
CA VAL A 456 -12.79 -11.75 -9.20
C VAL A 456 -13.55 -11.82 -7.90
N LEU A 457 -12.88 -12.19 -6.82
CA LEU A 457 -13.46 -12.28 -5.49
C LEU A 457 -12.87 -11.20 -4.58
N PHE A 458 -13.75 -10.40 -3.99
CA PHE A 458 -13.46 -9.57 -2.83
C PHE A 458 -14.18 -10.16 -1.62
N GLU A 459 -13.44 -10.57 -0.59
CA GLU A 459 -13.99 -11.27 0.56
C GLU A 459 -13.42 -10.75 1.89
N ASN A 460 -14.28 -10.51 2.88
CA ASN A 460 -13.88 -10.08 4.22
C ASN A 460 -13.01 -8.79 4.17
N ILE A 461 -13.48 -7.75 3.50
CA ILE A 461 -12.74 -6.50 3.40
C ILE A 461 -13.47 -5.39 4.14
N GLU A 462 -12.74 -4.70 5.00
CA GLU A 462 -13.22 -3.49 5.66
C GLU A 462 -12.66 -2.22 5.01
N ILE A 463 -13.52 -1.26 4.75
CA ILE A 463 -13.17 0.07 4.27
C ILE A 463 -13.54 1.06 5.37
N PHE A 464 -12.56 1.49 6.16
CA PHE A 464 -12.82 2.38 7.28
C PHE A 464 -13.35 3.73 6.79
N ARG A 465 -12.65 4.33 5.80
CA ARG A 465 -13.10 5.59 5.22
C ARG A 465 -12.72 5.73 3.74
N ASP A 466 -13.71 6.08 2.94
CA ASP A 466 -13.55 6.42 1.53
C ASP A 466 -14.25 7.75 1.25
N GLU A 467 -13.51 8.76 0.83
CA GLU A 467 -14.05 10.10 0.51
C GLU A 467 -14.82 10.12 -0.82
N GLY A 468 -14.70 9.07 -1.61
CA GLY A 468 -15.43 8.92 -2.87
C GLY A 468 -16.30 7.66 -2.90
N ARG A 469 -15.99 6.77 -3.81
CA ARG A 469 -16.76 5.57 -4.14
C ARG A 469 -16.09 4.30 -3.59
N PRO A 470 -16.74 3.55 -2.67
CA PRO A 470 -16.10 2.40 -2.03
C PRO A 470 -15.98 1.19 -2.95
N VAL A 471 -16.92 1.00 -3.88
CA VAL A 471 -16.89 -0.10 -4.85
C VAL A 471 -17.25 0.44 -6.24
N LEU A 472 -16.46 0.07 -7.23
CA LEU A 472 -16.69 0.40 -8.62
C LEU A 472 -16.43 -0.81 -9.52
N VAL A 473 -17.45 -1.23 -10.26
CA VAL A 473 -17.30 -2.18 -11.38
C VAL A 473 -17.75 -1.47 -12.65
N LYS A 474 -16.85 -1.28 -13.61
CA LYS A 474 -17.17 -0.50 -14.81
C LYS A 474 -16.36 -0.91 -16.03
N ILE A 475 -17.04 -1.05 -17.18
CA ILE A 475 -16.41 -0.94 -18.50
C ILE A 475 -16.38 0.56 -18.80
N TYR A 476 -15.20 1.16 -18.77
CA TYR A 476 -15.02 2.61 -18.92
C TYR A 476 -14.99 3.04 -20.38
N ASP A 477 -14.43 2.22 -21.25
CA ASP A 477 -14.38 2.45 -22.68
C ASP A 477 -15.79 2.30 -23.30
N GLU A 478 -16.38 3.40 -23.67
CA GLU A 478 -17.72 3.44 -24.26
C GLU A 478 -17.75 2.85 -25.70
N GLU A 479 -16.61 2.70 -26.36
CA GLU A 479 -16.48 2.07 -27.67
C GLU A 479 -16.25 0.56 -27.58
N ALA A 480 -16.10 0.01 -26.37
CA ALA A 480 -15.92 -1.42 -26.17
C ALA A 480 -17.08 -2.24 -26.75
N GLU A 481 -16.75 -3.30 -27.46
CA GLU A 481 -17.70 -4.28 -28.00
C GLU A 481 -17.32 -5.70 -27.59
N ASN A 482 -18.30 -6.51 -27.21
CA ASN A 482 -18.12 -7.90 -26.79
C ASN A 482 -17.20 -8.06 -25.56
N PHE A 483 -17.05 -7.02 -24.74
CA PHE A 483 -16.23 -7.08 -23.54
C PHE A 483 -17.03 -7.70 -22.38
N GLU A 484 -16.38 -8.60 -21.67
CA GLU A 484 -17.03 -9.35 -20.60
C GLU A 484 -16.33 -9.13 -19.26
N ILE A 485 -17.10 -8.70 -18.26
CA ILE A 485 -16.75 -8.77 -16.84
C ILE A 485 -17.70 -9.79 -16.23
N LYS A 486 -17.19 -10.97 -15.86
CA LYS A 486 -18.00 -12.09 -15.35
C LYS A 486 -17.50 -12.59 -13.99
N ASN A 487 -18.42 -13.20 -13.24
CA ASN A 487 -18.11 -13.87 -11.98
C ASN A 487 -17.37 -12.96 -10.98
N VAL A 488 -17.81 -11.70 -10.85
CA VAL A 488 -17.29 -10.78 -9.84
C VAL A 488 -18.13 -10.93 -8.58
N VAL A 489 -17.50 -11.23 -7.46
CA VAL A 489 -18.17 -11.47 -6.17
C VAL A 489 -17.65 -10.52 -5.12
N PHE A 490 -18.56 -9.81 -4.45
CA PHE A 490 -18.27 -9.04 -3.25
C PHE A 490 -18.95 -9.74 -2.07
N ARG A 491 -18.15 -10.32 -1.18
CA ARG A 491 -18.64 -11.09 -0.02
C ARG A 491 -18.11 -10.49 1.28
N ASN A 492 -19.04 -10.26 2.20
CA ASN A 492 -18.71 -9.74 3.53
C ASN A 492 -17.85 -8.45 3.48
N ILE A 493 -18.35 -7.44 2.76
CA ILE A 493 -17.72 -6.13 2.62
C ILE A 493 -18.38 -5.13 3.54
N SER A 494 -17.59 -4.45 4.37
CA SER A 494 -18.04 -3.33 5.18
C SER A 494 -17.39 -2.02 4.75
N TYR A 495 -18.16 -0.93 4.68
CA TYR A 495 -17.61 0.35 4.28
C TYR A 495 -18.28 1.56 4.94
N THR A 496 -17.49 2.62 5.10
CA THR A 496 -17.96 3.98 5.34
C THR A 496 -17.53 4.88 4.18
N SER A 497 -18.48 5.49 3.51
CA SER A 497 -18.24 6.30 2.32
C SER A 497 -19.30 7.38 2.14
N TYR A 498 -18.95 8.44 1.42
CA TYR A 498 -19.88 9.51 1.04
C TYR A 498 -20.64 9.24 -0.26
N MET A 499 -20.09 8.40 -1.13
CA MET A 499 -20.72 8.06 -2.41
C MET A 499 -21.29 6.64 -2.40
N LYS A 500 -22.26 6.42 -3.29
CA LYS A 500 -22.79 5.07 -3.50
C LYS A 500 -21.82 4.25 -4.36
N PRO A 501 -21.68 2.96 -4.07
CA PRO A 501 -21.09 2.01 -5.00
C PRO A 501 -21.74 2.06 -6.38
N LYS A 502 -21.01 1.71 -7.45
CA LYS A 502 -21.52 1.71 -8.81
C LYS A 502 -21.12 0.44 -9.56
N ILE A 503 -22.07 -0.12 -10.30
CA ILE A 503 -21.84 -1.20 -11.25
C ILE A 503 -22.40 -0.72 -12.59
N ALA A 504 -21.61 -0.66 -13.66
CA ALA A 504 -22.01 -0.12 -14.94
C ALA A 504 -21.32 -0.82 -16.11
N GLY A 505 -22.11 -1.27 -17.07
CA GLY A 505 -21.64 -1.54 -18.44
C GLY A 505 -21.66 -0.29 -19.29
N THR A 506 -21.47 -0.46 -20.59
CA THR A 506 -21.62 0.59 -21.61
C THR A 506 -23.05 0.62 -22.18
N ASP A 507 -23.28 1.43 -23.21
CA ASP A 507 -24.54 1.44 -23.95
C ASP A 507 -24.64 0.30 -24.99
N SER A 508 -23.54 -0.40 -25.28
CA SER A 508 -23.53 -1.58 -26.16
C SER A 508 -24.19 -2.79 -25.48
N ASP A 509 -25.12 -3.45 -26.16
CA ASP A 509 -25.77 -4.67 -25.70
C ASP A 509 -24.91 -5.94 -25.88
N THR A 510 -23.75 -5.82 -26.52
CA THR A 510 -22.77 -6.89 -26.65
C THR A 510 -21.87 -7.03 -25.44
N ASN A 511 -21.77 -6.00 -24.59
CA ASN A 511 -20.98 -6.01 -23.35
C ASN A 511 -21.76 -6.60 -22.18
N THR A 512 -21.07 -7.28 -21.28
CA THR A 512 -21.69 -7.94 -20.13
C THR A 512 -20.94 -7.62 -18.84
N VAL A 513 -21.70 -7.27 -17.78
CA VAL A 513 -21.17 -7.13 -16.41
C VAL A 513 -22.00 -7.98 -15.46
N GLN A 514 -21.38 -9.00 -14.85
CA GLN A 514 -22.04 -9.90 -13.89
C GLN A 514 -21.39 -9.76 -12.50
N VAL A 515 -22.21 -9.45 -11.51
CA VAL A 515 -21.76 -9.20 -10.13
C VAL A 515 -22.68 -9.87 -9.12
N GLU A 516 -22.10 -10.55 -8.15
CA GLU A 516 -22.77 -11.10 -6.98
C GLU A 516 -22.44 -10.26 -5.73
N LEU A 517 -23.46 -9.97 -4.92
CA LEU A 517 -23.33 -9.18 -3.69
C LEU A 517 -23.86 -10.00 -2.51
N ASP A 518 -22.98 -10.37 -1.59
CA ASP A 518 -23.29 -11.11 -0.38
C ASP A 518 -22.71 -10.39 0.85
N GLY A 519 -23.50 -10.26 1.91
CA GLY A 519 -23.02 -9.76 3.20
C GLY A 519 -22.52 -8.31 3.20
N ILE A 520 -23.07 -7.41 2.38
CA ILE A 520 -22.66 -6.02 2.31
C ILE A 520 -23.14 -5.23 3.53
N ALA A 521 -22.25 -4.54 4.21
CA ALA A 521 -22.51 -3.69 5.36
C ALA A 521 -22.11 -2.23 5.11
N THR A 522 -22.90 -1.31 5.63
CA THR A 522 -22.55 0.11 5.61
C THR A 522 -22.60 0.67 7.03
N ARG A 523 -21.56 1.40 7.43
CA ARG A 523 -21.46 1.96 8.78
C ARG A 523 -21.75 0.89 9.86
N GLY A 524 -21.11 -0.27 9.72
CA GLY A 524 -21.24 -1.40 10.65
C GLY A 524 -22.59 -2.13 10.64
N LYS A 525 -23.51 -1.81 9.71
CA LYS A 525 -24.82 -2.45 9.63
C LYS A 525 -24.98 -3.27 8.35
N LYS A 526 -25.12 -4.60 8.49
CA LYS A 526 -25.45 -5.48 7.37
C LYS A 526 -26.81 -5.08 6.76
N ARG A 527 -26.91 -5.13 5.45
CA ARG A 527 -28.11 -4.71 4.69
C ARG A 527 -28.81 -5.91 4.10
N SER A 528 -30.13 -5.96 4.32
CA SER A 528 -30.98 -7.04 3.80
C SER A 528 -31.17 -6.98 2.28
N PHE A 529 -30.94 -5.84 1.65
CA PHE A 529 -31.10 -5.62 0.22
C PHE A 529 -29.87 -4.90 -0.34
N PRO A 530 -28.74 -5.59 -0.50
CA PRO A 530 -27.48 -4.96 -0.94
C PRO A 530 -27.59 -4.20 -2.25
N LYS A 531 -28.34 -4.70 -3.23
CA LYS A 531 -28.56 -4.03 -4.52
C LYS A 531 -29.05 -2.59 -4.39
N MET A 532 -29.85 -2.28 -3.38
CA MET A 532 -30.37 -0.92 -3.18
C MET A 532 -29.30 0.09 -2.77
N LEU A 533 -28.16 -0.37 -2.31
CA LEU A 533 -27.02 0.48 -1.99
C LEU A 533 -26.29 0.95 -3.24
N PHE A 534 -26.34 0.17 -4.31
CA PHE A 534 -25.59 0.37 -5.53
C PHE A 534 -26.36 1.19 -6.57
N THR A 535 -25.63 1.98 -7.35
CA THR A 535 -26.11 2.48 -8.62
C THR A 535 -25.79 1.41 -9.68
N ILE A 536 -26.83 0.85 -10.30
CA ILE A 536 -26.68 -0.21 -11.32
C ILE A 536 -27.03 0.39 -12.67
N GLY A 537 -26.11 0.31 -13.61
CA GLY A 537 -26.23 0.78 -14.99
C GLY A 537 -26.87 -0.25 -15.93
N LYS A 538 -26.78 0.03 -17.23
CA LYS A 538 -27.26 -0.84 -18.29
C LYS A 538 -26.40 -2.10 -18.44
N HIS A 539 -26.95 -3.15 -19.00
CA HIS A 539 -26.26 -4.42 -19.34
C HIS A 539 -25.49 -5.04 -18.16
N CYS A 540 -26.04 -4.85 -16.94
CA CYS A 540 -25.51 -5.42 -15.71
C CYS A 540 -26.46 -6.47 -15.15
N ASP A 541 -25.98 -7.68 -14.96
CA ASP A 541 -26.63 -8.73 -14.20
C ASP A 541 -26.08 -8.74 -12.78
N VAL A 542 -26.88 -8.29 -11.83
CA VAL A 542 -26.47 -8.20 -10.42
C VAL A 542 -27.37 -9.08 -9.58
N THR A 543 -26.80 -10.08 -8.92
CA THR A 543 -27.46 -10.92 -7.94
C THR A 543 -27.13 -10.48 -6.52
N SER A 544 -28.00 -10.82 -5.55
CA SER A 544 -27.72 -10.54 -4.13
C SER A 544 -28.42 -11.55 -3.25
N GLU A 545 -27.69 -12.10 -2.29
CA GLU A 545 -28.20 -12.97 -1.22
C GLU A 545 -28.38 -12.20 0.10
#